data_168f009a5d3e4d0ae8fd73b01e91caa7
#
_entry.id   168f009a5d3e4d0ae8fd73b01e91caa7
#
_cell.length_a   1.000
_cell.length_b   1.000
_cell.length_c   1.000
_cell.angle_alpha   90.00
_cell.angle_beta   90.00
_cell.angle_gamma   90.00
#
_symmetry.space_group_name_H-M   'P 1'
#
loop_
_entity.id
_entity.type
_entity.pdbx_description
1 polymer ?
#
loop_
_entity_poly.entity_id
_entity_poly.type
_entity_poly.pdbx_seq_one_letter_code
_entity_poly.pdbx_strand_id
1 'polypeptide(L)'
;NADNAKFFLENGASHVIVTSYVFKNGKIDYENLSNISNTVGKDNLVLDLSCRKKDNRYYIVTDRWQNFTEVYITDKVLDELAGYCDEFLIHAVDVEGKASGIEKGLAETLGGWNGIPVTYAGGISSFEDISELEKHGNGKLDFTIGSALDIFGGEMAYNDIVSRYGNRI
;
A
#
# COMPACT_ATOMS: atom_id res chain seq x y z
N ASN A 1 -12.69 -5.02 -11.19
CA ASN A 1 -12.66 -6.37 -11.77
C ASN A 1 -11.64 -6.45 -12.90
N ALA A 2 -11.35 -7.63 -13.42
CA ALA A 2 -10.32 -7.86 -14.43
C ALA A 2 -10.55 -7.09 -15.74
N ASP A 3 -11.78 -7.03 -16.24
CA ASP A 3 -12.11 -6.30 -17.47
C ASP A 3 -11.87 -4.80 -17.34
N ASN A 4 -12.26 -4.23 -16.20
CA ASN A 4 -12.02 -2.82 -15.91
C ASN A 4 -10.50 -2.53 -15.80
N ALA A 5 -9.75 -3.38 -15.11
CA ALA A 5 -8.31 -3.24 -14.96
C ALA A 5 -7.61 -3.27 -16.34
N LYS A 6 -7.97 -4.21 -17.20
CA LYS A 6 -7.47 -4.30 -18.58
C LYS A 6 -7.76 -3.02 -19.37
N PHE A 7 -8.98 -2.48 -19.26
CA PHE A 7 -9.34 -1.23 -19.92
C PHE A 7 -8.39 -0.07 -19.54
N PHE A 8 -8.02 0.08 -18.27
CA PHE A 8 -7.09 1.16 -17.88
C PHE A 8 -5.69 0.96 -18.45
N LEU A 9 -5.17 -0.27 -18.49
CA LEU A 9 -3.86 -0.55 -19.11
C LEU A 9 -3.89 -0.25 -20.62
N GLU A 10 -4.94 -0.66 -21.33
CA GLU A 10 -5.12 -0.36 -22.76
C GLU A 10 -5.23 1.14 -23.06
N ASN A 11 -5.59 1.96 -22.07
CA ASN A 11 -5.66 3.42 -22.16
C ASN A 11 -4.45 4.14 -21.53
N GLY A 12 -3.33 3.44 -21.34
CA GLY A 12 -2.03 4.04 -21.02
C GLY A 12 -1.64 4.03 -19.54
N ALA A 13 -2.41 3.38 -18.66
CA ALA A 13 -1.92 3.13 -17.30
C ALA A 13 -0.77 2.12 -17.33
N SER A 14 0.30 2.35 -16.57
CA SER A 14 1.39 1.39 -16.41
C SER A 14 0.99 0.24 -15.48
N HIS A 15 0.26 0.56 -14.41
CA HIS A 15 -0.19 -0.38 -13.40
C HIS A 15 -1.65 -0.14 -13.03
N VAL A 16 -2.27 -1.16 -12.46
CA VAL A 16 -3.60 -1.07 -11.85
C VAL A 16 -3.52 -1.48 -10.39
N ILE A 17 -4.12 -0.67 -9.52
CA ILE A 17 -4.18 -0.93 -8.07
C ILE A 17 -5.50 -1.61 -7.75
N VAL A 18 -5.45 -2.74 -7.06
CA VAL A 18 -6.62 -3.53 -6.71
C VAL A 18 -6.69 -3.73 -5.20
N THR A 19 -7.85 -3.47 -4.65
CA THR A 19 -8.13 -3.55 -3.20
C THR A 19 -9.08 -4.72 -2.89
N SER A 20 -10.33 -4.44 -2.56
CA SER A 20 -11.31 -5.43 -2.07
C SER A 20 -11.67 -6.55 -3.06
N TYR A 21 -11.37 -6.42 -4.36
CA TYR A 21 -11.74 -7.41 -5.37
C TYR A 21 -11.13 -8.80 -5.13
N VAL A 22 -9.94 -8.84 -4.54
CA VAL A 22 -9.21 -10.07 -4.24
C VAL A 22 -9.48 -10.62 -2.83
N PHE A 23 -10.52 -10.08 -2.16
CA PHE A 23 -10.99 -10.57 -0.87
C PHE A 23 -12.49 -10.89 -0.93
N LYS A 24 -12.89 -12.00 -0.31
CA LYS A 24 -14.28 -12.44 -0.21
C LYS A 24 -14.53 -13.14 1.11
N ASN A 25 -15.59 -12.75 1.80
CA ASN A 25 -15.96 -13.34 3.09
C ASN A 25 -14.81 -13.32 4.12
N GLY A 26 -14.04 -12.23 4.15
CA GLY A 26 -12.91 -12.08 5.08
C GLY A 26 -11.66 -12.89 4.75
N LYS A 27 -11.56 -13.50 3.57
CA LYS A 27 -10.43 -14.32 3.12
C LYS A 27 -9.92 -13.86 1.77
N ILE A 28 -8.70 -14.26 1.41
CA ILE A 28 -8.18 -14.08 0.05
C ILE A 28 -9.04 -14.93 -0.89
N ASP A 29 -9.54 -14.29 -1.96
CA ASP A 29 -10.22 -14.95 -3.07
C ASP A 29 -9.19 -15.28 -4.15
N TYR A 30 -8.63 -16.48 -4.10
CA TYR A 30 -7.59 -16.91 -5.04
C TYR A 30 -8.09 -17.05 -6.48
N GLU A 31 -9.39 -17.26 -6.69
CA GLU A 31 -10.00 -17.28 -8.02
C GLU A 31 -9.93 -15.87 -8.64
N ASN A 32 -10.40 -14.86 -7.92
CA ASN A 32 -10.34 -13.47 -8.36
C ASN A 32 -8.89 -12.97 -8.47
N LEU A 33 -8.01 -13.33 -7.53
CA LEU A 33 -6.60 -12.97 -7.53
C LEU A 33 -5.88 -13.55 -8.76
N SER A 34 -6.07 -14.83 -9.03
CA SER A 34 -5.49 -15.49 -10.22
C SER A 34 -6.07 -14.91 -11.50
N ASN A 35 -7.38 -14.68 -11.54
CA ASN A 35 -8.04 -14.11 -12.70
C ASN A 35 -7.49 -12.73 -13.06
N ILE A 36 -7.36 -11.81 -12.08
CA ILE A 36 -6.87 -10.48 -12.37
C ILE A 36 -5.38 -10.49 -12.72
N SER A 37 -4.55 -11.24 -11.99
CA SER A 37 -3.12 -11.36 -12.28
C SER A 37 -2.86 -11.93 -13.69
N ASN A 38 -3.63 -12.94 -14.11
CA ASN A 38 -3.54 -13.49 -15.46
C ASN A 38 -4.06 -12.53 -16.55
N THR A 39 -5.06 -11.70 -16.23
CA THR A 39 -5.66 -10.78 -17.22
C THR A 39 -4.78 -9.56 -17.50
N VAL A 40 -4.18 -8.98 -16.46
CA VAL A 40 -3.39 -7.75 -16.59
C VAL A 40 -1.88 -7.99 -16.64
N GLY A 41 -1.45 -9.19 -16.26
CA GLY A 41 -0.05 -9.53 -16.03
C GLY A 41 0.41 -9.14 -14.63
N LYS A 42 1.24 -9.99 -14.02
CA LYS A 42 1.82 -9.76 -12.69
C LYS A 42 2.52 -8.41 -12.61
N ASP A 43 3.33 -8.08 -13.64
CA ASP A 43 4.18 -6.89 -13.71
C ASP A 43 3.41 -5.56 -13.86
N ASN A 44 2.08 -5.62 -13.96
CA ASN A 44 1.20 -4.45 -14.06
C ASN A 44 0.19 -4.38 -12.91
N LEU A 45 0.31 -5.28 -11.92
CA LEU A 45 -0.64 -5.37 -10.82
C LEU A 45 -0.01 -4.90 -9.52
N VAL A 46 -0.67 -3.96 -8.85
CA VAL A 46 -0.39 -3.53 -7.48
C VAL A 46 -1.53 -3.99 -6.59
N LEU A 47 -1.23 -4.65 -5.48
CA LEU A 47 -2.23 -5.00 -4.47
C LEU A 47 -2.22 -3.97 -3.33
N ASP A 48 -3.34 -3.27 -3.14
CA ASP A 48 -3.56 -2.43 -1.97
C ASP A 48 -4.05 -3.30 -0.80
N LEU A 49 -3.20 -3.44 0.20
CA LEU A 49 -3.46 -4.17 1.43
C LEU A 49 -3.67 -3.17 2.58
N SER A 50 -4.73 -2.37 2.48
CA SER A 50 -5.15 -1.47 3.55
C SER A 50 -5.31 -2.23 4.86
N CYS A 51 -4.68 -1.79 5.96
CA CYS A 51 -4.70 -2.54 7.20
C CYS A 51 -4.96 -1.69 8.45
N ARG A 52 -5.47 -2.36 9.48
CA ARG A 52 -5.73 -1.78 10.81
C ARG A 52 -5.16 -2.66 11.90
N LYS A 53 -4.68 -2.01 12.97
CA LYS A 53 -4.12 -2.71 14.13
C LYS A 53 -5.23 -3.25 15.04
N LYS A 54 -5.13 -4.53 15.35
CA LYS A 54 -5.99 -5.21 16.33
C LYS A 54 -5.18 -6.32 16.99
N ASP A 55 -5.21 -6.41 18.31
CA ASP A 55 -4.52 -7.46 19.09
C ASP A 55 -3.04 -7.61 18.69
N ASN A 56 -2.33 -6.49 18.53
CA ASN A 56 -0.93 -6.39 18.09
C ASN A 56 -0.64 -6.99 16.70
N ARG A 57 -1.65 -7.13 15.83
CA ARG A 57 -1.53 -7.56 14.44
C ARG A 57 -2.14 -6.53 13.51
N TYR A 58 -1.65 -6.46 12.27
CA TYR A 58 -2.18 -5.58 11.23
C TYR A 58 -3.07 -6.39 10.29
N TYR A 59 -4.37 -6.38 10.57
CA TYR A 59 -5.36 -7.10 9.75
C TYR A 59 -5.71 -6.30 8.51
N ILE A 60 -5.76 -6.99 7.38
CA ILE A 60 -6.26 -6.40 6.14
C ILE A 60 -7.73 -6.07 6.31
N VAL A 61 -8.15 -4.89 5.83
CA VAL A 61 -9.51 -4.40 5.90
C VAL A 61 -10.05 -4.11 4.51
N THR A 62 -11.34 -4.35 4.34
CA THR A 62 -12.07 -4.17 3.07
C THR A 62 -13.26 -3.22 3.26
N ASP A 63 -14.02 -2.98 2.18
CA ASP A 63 -15.26 -2.21 2.19
C ASP A 63 -15.10 -0.82 2.82
N ARG A 64 -14.19 -0.02 2.27
CA ARG A 64 -13.85 1.31 2.78
C ARG A 64 -13.36 1.25 4.24
N TRP A 65 -12.53 0.24 4.53
CA TRP A 65 -11.87 0.02 5.84
C TRP A 65 -12.81 -0.38 6.99
N GLN A 66 -14.06 -0.75 6.68
CA GLN A 66 -15.06 -1.06 7.71
C GLN A 66 -15.03 -2.52 8.17
N ASN A 67 -14.62 -3.43 7.28
CA ASN A 67 -14.65 -4.86 7.54
C ASN A 67 -13.26 -5.44 7.75
N PHE A 68 -13.00 -6.01 8.91
CA PHE A 68 -11.79 -6.79 9.16
C PHE A 68 -11.88 -8.12 8.43
N THR A 69 -10.80 -8.50 7.76
CA THR A 69 -10.63 -9.86 7.24
C THR A 69 -10.02 -10.78 8.32
N GLU A 70 -9.90 -12.07 8.02
CA GLU A 70 -9.15 -13.04 8.83
C GLU A 70 -7.64 -13.02 8.51
N VAL A 71 -7.24 -12.23 7.51
CA VAL A 71 -5.86 -12.14 7.00
C VAL A 71 -5.15 -10.94 7.64
N TYR A 72 -3.94 -11.15 8.13
CA TYR A 72 -3.11 -10.08 8.67
C TYR A 72 -1.70 -10.13 8.08
N ILE A 73 -1.02 -9.00 8.06
CA ILE A 73 0.32 -8.82 7.49
C ILE A 73 1.31 -9.73 8.23
N THR A 74 1.95 -10.62 7.50
CA THR A 74 3.06 -11.48 7.91
C THR A 74 3.93 -11.76 6.69
N ASP A 75 5.20 -12.12 6.89
CA ASP A 75 6.10 -12.49 5.79
C ASP A 75 5.47 -13.58 4.91
N LYS A 76 4.86 -14.61 5.53
CA LYS A 76 4.20 -15.67 4.77
C LYS A 76 3.08 -15.17 3.86
N VAL A 77 2.24 -14.26 4.33
CA VAL A 77 1.14 -13.68 3.53
C VAL A 77 1.71 -12.80 2.42
N LEU A 78 2.73 -12.00 2.73
CA LEU A 78 3.40 -11.17 1.74
C LEU A 78 4.11 -12.02 0.67
N ASP A 79 4.84 -13.07 1.06
CA ASP A 79 5.48 -14.00 0.12
C ASP A 79 4.47 -14.68 -0.82
N GLU A 80 3.33 -15.09 -0.27
CA GLU A 80 2.26 -15.72 -1.03
C GLU A 80 1.64 -14.75 -2.05
N LEU A 81 1.28 -13.54 -1.62
CA LEU A 81 0.66 -12.53 -2.49
C LEU A 81 1.64 -11.95 -3.51
N ALA A 82 2.93 -11.85 -3.18
CA ALA A 82 3.99 -11.40 -4.09
C ALA A 82 4.14 -12.30 -5.33
N GLY A 83 3.60 -13.51 -5.31
CA GLY A 83 3.50 -14.37 -6.49
C GLY A 83 2.59 -13.83 -7.60
N TYR A 84 1.67 -12.92 -7.27
CA TYR A 84 0.59 -12.44 -8.13
C TYR A 84 0.72 -10.99 -8.59
N CYS A 85 1.56 -10.17 -7.94
CA CYS A 85 1.67 -8.74 -8.21
C CYS A 85 3.13 -8.29 -8.22
N ASP A 86 3.37 -7.07 -8.69
CA ASP A 86 4.69 -6.44 -8.80
C ASP A 86 5.03 -5.58 -7.57
N GLU A 87 4.01 -5.02 -6.93
CA GLU A 87 4.15 -4.09 -5.81
C GLU A 87 3.01 -4.24 -4.82
N PHE A 88 3.26 -3.93 -3.55
CA PHE A 88 2.25 -3.70 -2.54
C PHE A 88 2.10 -2.20 -2.22
N LEU A 89 0.87 -1.70 -2.23
CA LEU A 89 0.48 -0.46 -1.58
C LEU A 89 -0.10 -0.82 -0.20
N ILE A 90 0.57 -0.41 0.88
CA ILE A 90 0.14 -0.73 2.25
C ILE A 90 -0.38 0.53 2.94
N HIS A 91 -1.69 0.59 3.13
CA HIS A 91 -2.37 1.72 3.77
C HIS A 91 -2.50 1.51 5.27
N ALA A 92 -1.84 2.36 6.06
CA ALA A 92 -1.97 2.39 7.52
C ALA A 92 -3.22 3.18 7.91
N VAL A 93 -4.39 2.54 7.89
CA VAL A 93 -5.71 3.19 8.03
C VAL A 93 -5.88 3.92 9.36
N ASP A 94 -5.30 3.41 10.43
CA ASP A 94 -5.49 3.99 11.78
C ASP A 94 -4.84 5.37 11.95
N VAL A 95 -3.88 5.74 11.10
CA VAL A 95 -3.21 7.06 11.09
C VAL A 95 -3.59 7.91 9.88
N GLU A 96 -4.35 7.37 8.92
CA GLU A 96 -4.73 8.08 7.71
C GLU A 96 -5.56 9.33 8.03
N GLY A 97 -5.20 10.47 7.44
CA GLY A 97 -5.89 11.75 7.59
C GLY A 97 -5.81 12.39 8.99
N LYS A 98 -5.04 11.82 9.92
CA LYS A 98 -4.98 12.32 11.31
C LYS A 98 -3.79 13.24 11.58
N ALA A 99 -2.84 13.37 10.67
CA ALA A 99 -1.59 14.10 10.86
C ALA A 99 -0.89 13.70 12.20
N SER A 100 -0.91 12.41 12.54
CA SER A 100 -0.40 11.87 13.80
C SER A 100 0.92 11.10 13.64
N GLY A 101 1.55 11.22 12.47
CA GLY A 101 2.75 10.48 12.10
C GLY A 101 2.44 9.07 11.57
N ILE A 102 3.50 8.35 11.23
CA ILE A 102 3.41 7.00 10.67
C ILE A 102 3.06 5.94 11.73
N GLU A 103 2.54 4.79 11.28
CA GLU A 103 2.43 3.58 12.14
C GLU A 103 3.79 2.85 12.16
N LYS A 104 4.63 3.18 13.15
CA LYS A 104 6.02 2.70 13.23
C LYS A 104 6.15 1.18 13.25
N GLY A 105 5.28 0.49 13.99
CA GLY A 105 5.31 -0.97 14.06
C GLY A 105 4.95 -1.65 12.73
N LEU A 106 4.10 -1.03 11.90
CA LEU A 106 3.84 -1.50 10.55
C LEU A 106 5.06 -1.27 9.66
N ALA A 107 5.67 -0.08 9.72
CA ALA A 107 6.89 0.22 8.97
C ALA A 107 8.04 -0.76 9.31
N GLU A 108 8.22 -1.11 10.59
CA GLU A 108 9.19 -2.12 11.03
C GLU A 108 8.89 -3.51 10.46
N THR A 109 7.63 -3.91 10.48
CA THR A 109 7.19 -5.19 9.92
C THR A 109 7.49 -5.27 8.43
N LEU A 110 7.13 -4.24 7.67
CA LEU A 110 7.33 -4.18 6.23
C LEU A 110 8.82 -4.04 5.86
N GLY A 111 9.56 -3.19 6.57
CA GLY A 111 11.00 -3.00 6.36
C GLY A 111 11.86 -4.21 6.74
N GLY A 112 11.34 -5.14 7.55
CA GLY A 112 11.95 -6.43 7.86
C GLY A 112 11.81 -7.45 6.73
N TRP A 113 10.77 -7.33 5.93
CA TRP A 113 10.51 -8.24 4.81
C TRP A 113 11.40 -7.93 3.59
N ASN A 114 11.73 -8.96 2.79
CA ASN A 114 12.62 -8.85 1.63
C ASN A 114 11.98 -9.49 0.39
N GLY A 115 10.91 -8.90 -0.11
CA GLY A 115 10.25 -9.38 -1.32
C GLY A 115 10.21 -8.31 -2.41
N ILE A 116 9.02 -8.08 -2.93
CA ILE A 116 8.76 -7.06 -3.97
C ILE A 116 8.68 -5.64 -3.35
N PRO A 117 8.73 -4.57 -4.16
CA PRO A 117 8.56 -3.20 -3.68
C PRO A 117 7.30 -3.01 -2.82
N VAL A 118 7.43 -2.16 -1.81
CA VAL A 118 6.32 -1.79 -0.93
C VAL A 118 6.24 -0.27 -0.82
N THR A 119 5.10 0.29 -1.21
CA THR A 119 4.76 1.70 -0.99
C THR A 119 3.89 1.81 0.26
N TYR A 120 4.38 2.55 1.25
CA TYR A 120 3.65 2.87 2.48
C TYR A 120 2.74 4.09 2.27
N ALA A 121 1.52 4.02 2.75
CA ALA A 121 0.56 5.12 2.76
C ALA A 121 -0.04 5.33 4.14
N GLY A 122 -0.25 6.59 4.53
CA GLY A 122 -0.94 6.99 5.75
C GLY A 122 -0.07 7.71 6.78
N GLY A 123 -0.60 8.77 7.33
CA GLY A 123 -0.05 9.51 8.46
C GLY A 123 1.12 10.45 8.18
N ILE A 124 1.77 10.39 7.01
CA ILE A 124 2.87 11.28 6.66
C ILE A 124 2.34 12.72 6.52
N SER A 125 2.82 13.61 7.36
CA SER A 125 2.41 15.02 7.41
C SER A 125 3.59 16.00 7.52
N SER A 126 4.81 15.49 7.64
CA SER A 126 6.04 16.26 7.78
C SER A 126 7.26 15.54 7.21
N PHE A 127 8.37 16.25 7.00
CA PHE A 127 9.64 15.63 6.64
C PHE A 127 10.21 14.74 7.76
N GLU A 128 9.84 14.99 9.01
CA GLU A 128 10.20 14.15 10.14
C GLU A 128 9.51 12.80 10.05
N ASP A 129 8.24 12.74 9.63
CA ASP A 129 7.52 11.49 9.42
C ASP A 129 8.17 10.64 8.31
N ILE A 130 8.67 11.29 7.23
CA ILE A 130 9.42 10.58 6.18
C ILE A 130 10.72 10.00 6.77
N SER A 131 11.47 10.79 7.56
CA SER A 131 12.69 10.31 8.19
C SER A 131 12.43 9.15 9.16
N GLU A 132 11.33 9.20 9.92
CA GLU A 132 10.91 8.09 10.78
C GLU A 132 10.52 6.85 9.94
N LEU A 133 9.85 7.04 8.78
CA LEU A 133 9.55 5.93 7.87
C LEU A 133 10.82 5.29 7.31
N GLU A 134 11.79 6.09 6.86
CA GLU A 134 13.09 5.59 6.38
C GLU A 134 13.81 4.79 7.46
N LYS A 135 13.83 5.29 8.69
CA LYS A 135 14.46 4.64 9.84
C LYS A 135 13.79 3.31 10.20
N HIS A 136 12.47 3.31 10.42
CA HIS A 136 11.71 2.14 10.84
C HIS A 136 11.51 1.13 9.70
N GLY A 137 11.41 1.60 8.45
CA GLY A 137 11.31 0.80 7.23
C GLY A 137 12.64 0.31 6.67
N ASN A 138 13.76 0.53 7.40
CA ASN A 138 15.12 0.15 6.97
C ASN A 138 15.53 0.74 5.61
N GLY A 139 14.98 1.89 5.21
CA GLY A 139 15.21 2.53 3.93
C GLY A 139 14.71 1.76 2.71
N LYS A 140 13.81 0.77 2.91
CA LYS A 140 13.29 -0.12 1.85
C LYS A 140 11.91 0.25 1.37
N LEU A 141 11.20 1.09 2.11
CA LEU A 141 9.82 1.44 1.79
C LEU A 141 9.78 2.70 0.94
N ASP A 142 9.05 2.63 -0.15
CA ASP A 142 8.56 3.81 -0.84
C ASP A 142 7.37 4.40 -0.08
N PHE A 143 6.94 5.62 -0.44
CA PHE A 143 5.82 6.26 0.25
C PHE A 143 4.97 7.11 -0.67
N THR A 144 3.72 7.28 -0.29
CA THR A 144 2.81 8.25 -0.89
C THR A 144 2.30 9.24 0.14
N ILE A 145 2.12 10.49 -0.29
CA ILE A 145 1.59 11.58 0.54
C ILE A 145 0.33 12.11 -0.14
N GLY A 146 -0.75 12.23 0.63
CA GLY A 146 -2.03 12.75 0.17
C GLY A 146 -2.31 14.14 0.70
N SER A 147 -3.26 14.25 1.62
CA SER A 147 -3.81 15.52 2.14
C SER A 147 -2.81 16.46 2.80
N ALA A 148 -1.62 16.00 3.15
CA ALA A 148 -0.56 16.84 3.72
C ALA A 148 0.14 17.72 2.68
N LEU A 149 0.02 17.43 1.38
CA LEU A 149 0.61 18.26 0.32
C LEU A 149 -0.17 19.56 0.11
N ASP A 150 0.55 20.63 -0.19
CA ASP A 150 0.01 21.97 -0.48
C ASP A 150 -1.00 21.97 -1.64
N ILE A 151 -0.77 21.14 -2.67
CA ILE A 151 -1.70 20.95 -3.80
C ILE A 151 -3.07 20.39 -3.39
N PHE A 152 -3.19 19.81 -2.19
CA PHE A 152 -4.44 19.34 -1.58
C PHE A 152 -4.84 20.16 -0.34
N GLY A 153 -4.20 21.31 -0.11
CA GLY A 153 -4.47 22.20 1.01
C GLY A 153 -3.71 21.90 2.29
N GLY A 154 -2.71 21.02 2.25
CA GLY A 154 -1.79 20.74 3.35
C GLY A 154 -0.62 21.73 3.42
N GLU A 155 0.32 21.46 4.32
CA GLU A 155 1.46 22.35 4.59
C GLU A 155 2.78 21.90 3.93
N MET A 156 2.84 20.67 3.40
CA MET A 156 4.04 20.15 2.73
C MET A 156 4.09 20.60 1.28
N ALA A 157 5.12 21.36 0.90
CA ALA A 157 5.29 21.80 -0.49
C ALA A 157 5.60 20.61 -1.42
N TYR A 158 4.74 20.38 -2.41
CA TYR A 158 4.93 19.30 -3.41
C TYR A 158 6.31 19.38 -4.08
N ASN A 159 6.74 20.58 -4.47
CA ASN A 159 8.04 20.77 -5.14
C ASN A 159 9.22 20.39 -4.24
N ASP A 160 9.12 20.58 -2.92
CA ASP A 160 10.18 20.19 -1.98
C ASP A 160 10.27 18.66 -1.86
N ILE A 161 9.13 17.97 -1.87
CA ILE A 161 9.09 16.51 -1.89
C ILE A 161 9.72 15.98 -3.17
N VAL A 162 9.28 16.45 -4.34
CA VAL A 162 9.83 15.99 -5.63
C VAL A 162 11.32 16.28 -5.75
N SER A 163 11.80 17.44 -5.29
CA SER A 163 13.23 17.77 -5.36
C SER A 163 14.11 16.86 -4.49
N ARG A 164 13.59 16.37 -3.35
CA ARG A 164 14.35 15.52 -2.41
C ARG A 164 14.25 14.03 -2.73
N TYR A 165 13.08 13.59 -3.21
CA TYR A 165 12.76 12.15 -3.32
C TYR A 165 12.42 11.71 -4.75
N GLY A 166 12.09 12.64 -5.67
CA GLY A 166 11.66 12.32 -7.04
C GLY A 166 12.72 11.67 -7.95
N ASN A 167 13.99 11.64 -7.54
CA ASN A 167 15.08 11.01 -8.30
C ASN A 167 15.43 9.60 -7.79
N ARG A 168 14.59 9.02 -6.94
CA ARG A 168 14.76 7.65 -6.42
C ARG A 168 14.10 6.56 -7.30
N ILE A 169 13.55 6.98 -8.45
CA ILE A 169 12.90 6.11 -9.43
C ILE A 169 13.90 5.71 -10.51
#